data_83ef4bb0793ef31c710fe58ba92b4da6
#
_entry.id   83ef4bb0793ef31c710fe58ba92b4da6
#
_cell.length_a   1.000
_cell.length_b   1.000
_cell.length_c   1.000
_cell.angle_alpha   90.00
_cell.angle_beta   90.00
_cell.angle_gamma   90.00
#
_symmetry.space_group_name_H-M   'P 1'
#
loop_
_entity.id
_entity.type
_entity.pdbx_description
1 polymer ?
#
loop_
_entity_poly.entity_id
_entity_poly.type
_entity_poly.pdbx_seq_one_letter_code
_entity_poly.pdbx_strand_id
1 'polypeptide(L)'
;MPRPRPRRYAGAVAEPGAEHMESIESGGRAAAAGGVTTIVALPNTEPPVDNVSVVEFLARRAREVKLAKVHTYAAATKGLAGRELTEIGLLAANGAVGFTDGVKAIADALVMRRVLAYARSFDQLVIQHPEEPSLGGAGEVTEGEIATRLGLAGITPMAEVIMIERDLRLVMITGARYHIAHVSTLAGIEAIRHAKAIGLPVTCDTAPPYFALNETAIGDYRTFAKLSPPLRSEADRRAVVAGLCDGTIDAIASDHAPWDQDSKRLPFSSAAYGIVGLETLLPLSLELHHNRHLELIEVLRRLTVNPARILGLEVGRLTPGMPADLILFDPDLPWRVDTDRFRSKSKNAPFDGRPVQGHAVQTVVDGRTIFAREG
;
A
#
# COMPACT_ATOMS: atom_id res chain seq x y z
N MET A 1 -32.55 -2.35 -9.77
CA MET A 1 -31.30 -2.35 -10.53
C MET A 1 -30.16 -2.31 -9.54
N PRO A 2 -29.19 -3.23 -9.56
CA PRO A 2 -28.01 -3.12 -8.71
C PRO A 2 -27.26 -1.86 -9.11
N ARG A 3 -27.05 -0.94 -8.16
CA ARG A 3 -26.21 0.24 -8.37
C ARG A 3 -24.81 -0.21 -8.71
N PRO A 4 -24.13 0.38 -9.70
CA PRO A 4 -22.73 0.07 -9.97
C PRO A 4 -21.93 0.32 -8.67
N ARG A 5 -21.26 -0.69 -8.17
CA ARG A 5 -20.34 -0.53 -7.03
C ARG A 5 -19.27 0.45 -7.46
N PRO A 6 -18.88 1.42 -6.62
CA PRO A 6 -17.76 2.30 -6.93
C PRO A 6 -16.54 1.44 -7.24
N ARG A 7 -15.88 1.73 -8.37
CA ARG A 7 -14.65 1.03 -8.75
C ARG A 7 -13.63 1.27 -7.63
N ARG A 8 -13.03 0.20 -7.11
CA ARG A 8 -11.97 0.31 -6.10
C ARG A 8 -10.71 0.82 -6.80
N TYR A 9 -10.31 2.05 -6.51
CA TYR A 9 -9.01 2.58 -6.85
C TYR A 9 -8.19 2.63 -5.56
N ALA A 10 -7.07 1.97 -5.51
CA ALA A 10 -6.06 2.15 -4.50
C ALA A 10 -4.73 2.23 -5.24
N GLY A 11 -3.93 3.23 -4.94
CA GLY A 11 -2.65 3.46 -5.58
C GLY A 11 -2.22 4.90 -5.38
N ALA A 12 -0.92 5.14 -5.29
CA ALA A 12 -0.37 6.46 -5.06
C ALA A 12 -0.74 7.51 -6.14
N VAL A 13 -1.22 7.06 -7.29
CA VAL A 13 -1.69 7.90 -8.40
C VAL A 13 -2.85 7.19 -9.10
N ALA A 14 -3.78 7.98 -9.66
CA ALA A 14 -4.98 7.52 -10.37
C ALA A 14 -4.95 7.93 -11.86
N GLU A 15 -3.79 8.30 -12.37
CA GLU A 15 -3.50 8.62 -13.76
C GLU A 15 -2.89 7.39 -14.45
N PRO A 16 -3.39 6.97 -15.64
CA PRO A 16 -4.48 7.60 -16.41
C PRO A 16 -5.88 7.24 -15.89
N GLY A 17 -6.85 8.12 -16.17
CA GLY A 17 -8.29 7.84 -16.14
C GLY A 17 -9.06 8.37 -14.94
N ALA A 18 -8.39 8.72 -13.84
CA ALA A 18 -9.04 9.29 -12.64
C ALA A 18 -8.20 10.43 -12.03
N GLU A 19 -7.63 11.26 -12.86
CA GLU A 19 -6.74 12.38 -12.50
C GLU A 19 -7.42 13.40 -11.58
N HIS A 20 -8.75 13.43 -11.55
CA HIS A 20 -9.51 14.27 -10.63
C HIS A 20 -9.31 13.85 -9.17
N MET A 21 -9.08 12.56 -8.89
CA MET A 21 -8.75 12.06 -7.56
C MET A 21 -7.29 12.32 -7.21
N GLU A 22 -6.36 11.89 -8.09
CA GLU A 22 -4.92 12.12 -7.92
C GLU A 22 -4.19 11.92 -9.25
N SER A 23 -3.37 12.89 -9.65
CA SER A 23 -2.50 12.77 -10.81
C SER A 23 -1.07 12.39 -10.37
N ILE A 24 -0.21 12.02 -11.34
CA ILE A 24 1.22 11.82 -11.08
C ILE A 24 1.84 13.10 -10.49
N GLU A 25 1.40 14.27 -10.92
CA GLU A 25 1.90 15.54 -10.40
C GLU A 25 1.47 15.78 -8.94
N SER A 26 0.18 15.67 -8.63
CA SER A 26 -0.31 15.91 -7.26
C SER A 26 0.16 14.83 -6.28
N GLY A 27 0.16 13.55 -6.69
CA GLY A 27 0.73 12.46 -5.90
C GLY A 27 2.25 12.63 -5.69
N GLY A 28 2.96 13.13 -6.71
CA GLY A 28 4.38 13.49 -6.60
C GLY A 28 4.63 14.65 -5.61
N ARG A 29 3.74 15.65 -5.56
CA ARG A 29 3.81 16.74 -4.57
C ARG A 29 3.52 16.24 -3.16
N ALA A 30 2.53 15.36 -2.99
CA ALA A 30 2.21 14.73 -1.71
C ALA A 30 3.36 13.84 -1.22
N ALA A 31 3.95 13.04 -2.12
CA ALA A 31 5.15 12.25 -1.84
C ALA A 31 6.31 13.13 -1.37
N ALA A 32 6.60 14.21 -2.11
CA ALA A 32 7.66 15.15 -1.77
C ALA A 32 7.46 15.78 -0.39
N ALA A 33 6.23 16.23 -0.07
CA ALA A 33 5.89 16.81 1.24
C ALA A 33 5.98 15.78 2.38
N GLY A 34 5.67 14.52 2.11
CA GLY A 34 5.81 13.40 3.05
C GLY A 34 7.24 12.84 3.17
N GLY A 35 8.22 13.38 2.43
CA GLY A 35 9.61 12.87 2.44
C GLY A 35 9.79 11.59 1.62
N VAL A 36 8.91 11.31 0.67
CA VAL A 36 8.96 10.12 -0.18
C VAL A 36 9.58 10.50 -1.53
N THR A 37 10.71 9.88 -1.86
CA THR A 37 11.45 10.14 -3.11
C THR A 37 11.03 9.24 -4.27
N THR A 38 10.46 8.08 -3.95
CA THR A 38 10.07 7.05 -4.93
C THR A 38 8.72 6.45 -4.56
N ILE A 39 7.80 6.39 -5.52
CA ILE A 39 6.49 5.76 -5.39
C ILE A 39 6.31 4.68 -6.45
N VAL A 40 5.46 3.69 -6.15
CA VAL A 40 5.08 2.66 -7.10
C VAL A 40 3.57 2.71 -7.28
N ALA A 41 3.13 2.96 -8.51
CA ALA A 41 1.73 3.02 -8.87
C ALA A 41 1.12 1.62 -8.99
N LEU A 42 -0.10 1.44 -8.52
CA LEU A 42 -0.88 0.22 -8.74
C LEU A 42 -1.45 0.17 -10.16
N PRO A 43 -1.71 -1.04 -10.70
CA PRO A 43 -2.15 -1.19 -12.10
C PRO A 43 -3.62 -0.92 -12.35
N ASN A 44 -4.40 -0.56 -11.34
CA ASN A 44 -5.86 -0.36 -11.42
C ASN A 44 -6.26 1.04 -11.91
N THR A 45 -5.55 1.54 -12.90
CA THR A 45 -5.86 2.76 -13.68
C THR A 45 -6.93 2.48 -14.74
N GLU A 46 -7.29 3.48 -15.55
CA GLU A 46 -8.24 3.36 -16.66
C GLU A 46 -7.62 3.96 -17.93
N PRO A 47 -7.12 3.17 -18.88
CA PRO A 47 -7.09 1.69 -18.86
C PRO A 47 -6.15 1.12 -17.80
N PRO A 48 -6.30 -0.17 -17.41
CA PRO A 48 -5.40 -0.83 -16.48
C PRO A 48 -3.99 -1.00 -17.08
N VAL A 49 -2.98 -1.12 -16.22
CA VAL A 49 -1.59 -1.32 -16.65
C VAL A 49 -1.38 -2.80 -17.00
N ASP A 50 -2.01 -3.28 -18.05
CA ASP A 50 -1.95 -4.68 -18.52
C ASP A 50 -1.31 -4.84 -19.90
N ASN A 51 -0.77 -3.75 -20.45
CA ASN A 51 -0.06 -3.72 -21.72
C ASN A 51 1.08 -2.70 -21.70
N VAL A 52 2.03 -2.85 -22.62
CA VAL A 52 3.27 -2.04 -22.70
C VAL A 52 2.97 -0.56 -22.87
N SER A 53 1.96 -0.20 -23.66
CA SER A 53 1.68 1.22 -23.96
C SER A 53 1.32 2.01 -22.71
N VAL A 54 0.61 1.40 -21.73
CA VAL A 54 0.27 2.06 -20.47
C VAL A 54 1.50 2.14 -19.55
N VAL A 55 2.36 1.11 -19.51
CA VAL A 55 3.65 1.17 -18.79
C VAL A 55 4.50 2.32 -19.29
N GLU A 56 4.67 2.43 -20.62
CA GLU A 56 5.43 3.50 -21.25
C GLU A 56 4.82 4.89 -21.03
N PHE A 57 3.49 4.99 -21.07
CA PHE A 57 2.78 6.23 -20.74
C PHE A 57 3.14 6.71 -19.33
N LEU A 58 3.03 5.86 -18.31
CA LEU A 58 3.36 6.20 -16.93
C LEU A 58 4.82 6.61 -16.78
N ALA A 59 5.75 5.85 -17.38
CA ALA A 59 7.17 6.14 -17.34
C ALA A 59 7.50 7.49 -18.00
N ARG A 60 6.88 7.80 -19.15
CA ARG A 60 7.04 9.10 -19.83
C ARG A 60 6.48 10.22 -18.97
N ARG A 61 5.26 10.07 -18.46
CA ARG A 61 4.59 11.08 -17.66
C ARG A 61 5.36 11.41 -16.37
N ALA A 62 5.89 10.38 -15.70
CA ALA A 62 6.77 10.57 -14.53
C ALA A 62 8.02 11.41 -14.85
N ARG A 63 8.67 11.15 -16.01
CA ARG A 63 9.82 11.93 -16.46
C ARG A 63 9.49 13.39 -16.83
N GLU A 64 8.27 13.65 -17.29
CA GLU A 64 7.79 15.03 -17.58
C GLU A 64 7.55 15.81 -16.28
N VAL A 65 6.92 15.20 -15.29
CA VAL A 65 6.56 15.84 -14.01
C VAL A 65 7.79 16.15 -13.16
N LYS A 66 8.79 15.26 -13.12
CA LYS A 66 10.08 15.46 -12.43
C LYS A 66 9.95 15.83 -10.94
N LEU A 67 9.05 15.17 -10.22
CA LEU A 67 8.92 15.20 -8.77
C LEU A 67 9.50 13.90 -8.18
N ALA A 68 8.75 13.19 -7.32
CA ALA A 68 9.14 11.84 -6.90
C ALA A 68 9.29 10.90 -8.11
N LYS A 69 10.21 9.95 -8.02
CA LYS A 69 10.32 8.88 -9.02
C LYS A 69 9.08 8.01 -8.96
N VAL A 70 8.53 7.68 -10.13
CA VAL A 70 7.33 6.85 -10.24
C VAL A 70 7.65 5.60 -11.03
N HIS A 71 7.57 4.45 -10.37
CA HIS A 71 7.54 3.13 -10.97
C HIS A 71 6.10 2.63 -11.02
N THR A 72 5.85 1.52 -11.70
CA THR A 72 4.52 0.91 -11.75
C THR A 72 4.58 -0.59 -11.56
N TYR A 73 3.60 -1.12 -10.85
CA TYR A 73 3.23 -2.52 -11.00
C TYR A 73 2.42 -2.68 -12.28
N ALA A 74 2.54 -3.84 -12.91
CA ALA A 74 1.64 -4.25 -13.97
C ALA A 74 0.58 -5.23 -13.46
N ALA A 75 -0.53 -5.33 -14.17
CA ALA A 75 -1.56 -6.30 -13.89
C ALA A 75 -1.03 -7.72 -14.07
N ALA A 76 -1.31 -8.59 -13.13
CA ALA A 76 -0.99 -10.02 -13.25
C ALA A 76 -1.96 -10.72 -14.22
N THR A 77 -3.22 -10.23 -14.28
CA THR A 77 -4.23 -10.73 -15.21
C THR A 77 -4.82 -9.61 -16.06
N LYS A 78 -5.19 -9.92 -17.31
CA LYS A 78 -5.78 -8.97 -18.26
C LYS A 78 -7.04 -8.32 -17.69
N GLY A 79 -7.10 -6.99 -17.76
CA GLY A 79 -8.20 -6.21 -17.23
C GLY A 79 -8.43 -6.35 -15.72
N LEU A 80 -7.43 -6.86 -14.95
CA LEU A 80 -7.55 -7.16 -13.52
C LEU A 80 -8.75 -8.09 -13.23
N ALA A 81 -8.97 -9.06 -14.12
CA ALA A 81 -10.16 -9.91 -14.07
C ALA A 81 -9.95 -11.23 -13.30
N GLY A 82 -8.72 -11.55 -12.89
CA GLY A 82 -8.39 -12.79 -12.17
C GLY A 82 -8.56 -14.07 -13.01
N ARG A 83 -8.40 -13.98 -14.34
CA ARG A 83 -8.71 -15.10 -15.28
C ARG A 83 -7.59 -15.41 -16.25
N GLU A 84 -7.24 -14.48 -17.11
CA GLU A 84 -6.24 -14.64 -18.16
C GLU A 84 -4.97 -13.86 -17.79
N LEU A 85 -3.81 -14.49 -17.86
CA LEU A 85 -2.53 -13.87 -17.52
C LEU A 85 -2.17 -12.78 -18.53
N THR A 86 -1.47 -11.76 -18.05
CA THR A 86 -0.78 -10.78 -18.91
C THR A 86 0.56 -11.32 -19.40
N GLU A 87 1.20 -10.60 -20.31
CA GLU A 87 2.53 -10.91 -20.85
C GLU A 87 3.62 -10.46 -19.85
N ILE A 88 3.74 -11.18 -18.71
CA ILE A 88 4.62 -10.80 -17.58
C ILE A 88 6.05 -10.48 -18.04
N GLY A 89 6.66 -11.33 -18.87
CA GLY A 89 8.03 -11.10 -19.33
C GLY A 89 8.18 -9.84 -20.17
N LEU A 90 7.21 -9.55 -21.04
CA LEU A 90 7.21 -8.35 -21.88
C LEU A 90 7.00 -7.06 -21.04
N LEU A 91 6.06 -7.09 -20.10
CA LEU A 91 5.79 -5.95 -19.22
C LEU A 91 6.98 -5.66 -18.29
N ALA A 92 7.64 -6.70 -17.76
CA ALA A 92 8.86 -6.56 -16.97
C ALA A 92 10.00 -5.94 -17.78
N ALA A 93 10.22 -6.38 -19.01
CA ALA A 93 11.23 -5.83 -19.90
C ALA A 93 10.98 -4.34 -20.25
N ASN A 94 9.74 -3.86 -20.11
CA ASN A 94 9.35 -2.47 -20.33
C ASN A 94 9.21 -1.65 -19.03
N GLY A 95 9.68 -2.18 -17.89
CA GLY A 95 9.85 -1.40 -16.66
C GLY A 95 8.81 -1.64 -15.56
N ALA A 96 7.92 -2.62 -15.69
CA ALA A 96 7.09 -3.04 -14.57
C ALA A 96 7.96 -3.68 -13.49
N VAL A 97 7.79 -3.25 -12.22
CA VAL A 97 8.63 -3.70 -11.08
C VAL A 97 7.99 -4.81 -10.24
N GLY A 98 6.84 -5.29 -10.64
CA GLY A 98 6.10 -6.38 -10.01
C GLY A 98 4.71 -6.53 -10.61
N PHE A 99 3.98 -7.58 -10.22
CA PHE A 99 2.71 -7.97 -10.84
C PHE A 99 1.63 -8.20 -9.80
N THR A 100 0.49 -7.55 -9.99
CA THR A 100 -0.65 -7.62 -9.06
C THR A 100 -1.96 -7.29 -9.78
N ASP A 101 -3.08 -7.78 -9.26
CA ASP A 101 -4.39 -7.26 -9.69
C ASP A 101 -4.88 -6.11 -8.78
N GLY A 102 -3.94 -5.45 -8.08
CA GLY A 102 -4.20 -4.29 -7.24
C GLY A 102 -5.01 -4.66 -6.01
N VAL A 103 -6.13 -3.99 -5.83
CA VAL A 103 -7.04 -4.21 -4.69
C VAL A 103 -7.97 -5.40 -4.84
N LYS A 104 -7.85 -6.15 -5.93
CA LYS A 104 -8.61 -7.39 -6.14
C LYS A 104 -7.68 -8.58 -5.94
N ALA A 105 -8.14 -9.55 -5.15
CA ALA A 105 -7.42 -10.80 -5.05
C ALA A 105 -7.63 -11.66 -6.30
N ILE A 106 -6.58 -12.37 -6.73
CA ILE A 106 -6.70 -13.45 -7.70
C ILE A 106 -7.26 -14.66 -6.94
N ALA A 107 -8.59 -14.80 -6.96
CA ALA A 107 -9.31 -15.79 -6.15
C ALA A 107 -9.15 -17.22 -6.66
N ASP A 108 -9.04 -17.43 -7.98
CA ASP A 108 -8.84 -18.75 -8.57
C ASP A 108 -7.42 -19.26 -8.29
N ALA A 109 -7.31 -20.37 -7.55
CA ALA A 109 -6.04 -20.96 -7.17
C ALA A 109 -5.22 -21.48 -8.37
N LEU A 110 -5.87 -21.94 -9.45
CA LEU A 110 -5.17 -22.38 -10.66
C LEU A 110 -4.59 -21.19 -11.41
N VAL A 111 -5.33 -20.08 -11.51
CA VAL A 111 -4.84 -18.83 -12.11
C VAL A 111 -3.66 -18.32 -11.31
N MET A 112 -3.79 -18.19 -9.98
CA MET A 112 -2.69 -17.75 -9.12
C MET A 112 -1.44 -18.62 -9.23
N ARG A 113 -1.61 -19.95 -9.25
CA ARG A 113 -0.49 -20.88 -9.48
C ARG A 113 0.20 -20.61 -10.82
N ARG A 114 -0.57 -20.37 -11.89
CA ARG A 114 -0.02 -20.07 -13.23
C ARG A 114 0.72 -18.72 -13.23
N VAL A 115 0.16 -17.69 -12.59
CA VAL A 115 0.82 -16.38 -12.43
C VAL A 115 2.16 -16.55 -11.71
N LEU A 116 2.20 -17.25 -10.57
CA LEU A 116 3.42 -17.50 -9.82
C LEU A 116 4.45 -18.28 -10.64
N ALA A 117 4.05 -19.35 -11.31
CA ALA A 117 4.95 -20.16 -12.13
C ALA A 117 5.53 -19.37 -13.30
N TYR A 118 4.71 -18.54 -13.96
CA TYR A 118 5.15 -17.70 -15.08
C TYR A 118 6.06 -16.57 -14.61
N ALA A 119 5.69 -15.87 -13.54
CA ALA A 119 6.52 -14.83 -12.95
C ALA A 119 7.90 -15.37 -12.49
N ARG A 120 7.95 -16.60 -11.94
CA ARG A 120 9.18 -17.27 -11.52
C ARG A 120 10.18 -17.43 -12.67
N SER A 121 9.70 -17.67 -13.91
CA SER A 121 10.57 -17.83 -15.08
C SER A 121 11.34 -16.56 -15.45
N PHE A 122 10.88 -15.41 -14.99
CA PHE A 122 11.48 -14.07 -15.21
C PHE A 122 12.00 -13.42 -13.92
N ASP A 123 12.04 -14.18 -12.82
CA ASP A 123 12.39 -13.66 -11.47
C ASP A 123 11.55 -12.46 -11.01
N GLN A 124 10.29 -12.41 -11.45
CA GLN A 124 9.40 -11.29 -11.13
C GLN A 124 8.65 -11.50 -9.82
N LEU A 125 8.41 -10.39 -9.11
CA LEU A 125 7.65 -10.35 -7.88
C LEU A 125 6.15 -10.38 -8.17
N VAL A 126 5.41 -11.28 -7.52
CA VAL A 126 3.95 -11.28 -7.50
C VAL A 126 3.47 -10.72 -6.17
N ILE A 127 2.58 -9.72 -6.22
CA ILE A 127 2.02 -9.05 -5.07
C ILE A 127 0.52 -9.37 -4.99
N GLN A 128 0.03 -9.70 -3.81
CA GLN A 128 -1.38 -9.95 -3.58
C GLN A 128 -1.92 -9.09 -2.45
N HIS A 129 -3.09 -8.49 -2.68
CA HIS A 129 -3.97 -8.01 -1.64
C HIS A 129 -4.81 -9.19 -1.16
N PRO A 130 -4.53 -9.78 0.02
CA PRO A 130 -5.09 -11.07 0.40
C PRO A 130 -6.47 -10.91 1.06
N GLU A 131 -7.52 -10.81 0.26
CA GLU A 131 -8.90 -10.79 0.75
C GLU A 131 -9.72 -11.78 -0.07
N GLU A 132 -10.17 -12.88 0.56
CA GLU A 132 -11.05 -13.87 -0.10
C GLU A 132 -12.39 -13.21 -0.46
N PRO A 133 -12.71 -13.07 -1.76
CA PRO A 133 -13.87 -12.28 -2.18
C PRO A 133 -15.21 -12.84 -1.72
N SER A 134 -15.31 -14.15 -1.52
CA SER A 134 -16.55 -14.79 -1.06
C SER A 134 -16.83 -14.50 0.41
N LEU A 135 -15.79 -14.24 1.22
CA LEU A 135 -15.88 -13.91 2.63
C LEU A 135 -15.89 -12.39 2.89
N GLY A 136 -15.20 -11.62 2.04
CA GLY A 136 -15.12 -10.16 2.15
C GLY A 136 -16.21 -9.39 1.41
N GLY A 137 -16.82 -9.99 0.42
CA GLY A 137 -17.53 -9.37 -0.71
C GLY A 137 -18.56 -8.27 -0.46
N ALA A 138 -19.33 -8.29 0.63
CA ALA A 138 -20.30 -7.25 0.99
C ALA A 138 -19.97 -6.55 2.31
N GLY A 139 -18.90 -6.96 2.97
CA GLY A 139 -18.50 -6.45 4.28
C GLY A 139 -17.96 -5.03 4.20
N GLU A 140 -18.01 -4.33 5.30
CA GLU A 140 -17.70 -2.90 5.41
C GLU A 140 -16.63 -2.63 6.46
N VAL A 141 -16.61 -3.46 7.52
CA VAL A 141 -15.74 -3.36 8.69
C VAL A 141 -15.33 -4.76 9.13
N THR A 142 -14.39 -4.89 10.06
CA THR A 142 -14.08 -6.19 10.66
C THR A 142 -15.30 -6.75 11.40
N GLU A 143 -15.55 -8.04 11.20
CA GLU A 143 -16.60 -8.78 11.94
C GLU A 143 -16.30 -8.75 13.44
N GLY A 144 -17.30 -8.42 14.26
CA GLY A 144 -17.14 -8.33 15.69
C GLY A 144 -18.18 -7.45 16.38
N GLU A 145 -17.88 -7.05 17.61
CA GLU A 145 -18.77 -6.25 18.44
C GLU A 145 -19.09 -4.88 17.80
N ILE A 146 -18.09 -4.21 17.22
CA ILE A 146 -18.27 -2.89 16.58
C ILE A 146 -19.20 -3.01 15.37
N ALA A 147 -18.99 -4.00 14.50
CA ALA A 147 -19.86 -4.27 13.36
C ALA A 147 -21.32 -4.48 13.80
N THR A 148 -21.52 -5.33 14.79
CA THR A 148 -22.86 -5.65 15.34
C THR A 148 -23.52 -4.40 15.94
N ARG A 149 -22.79 -3.63 16.75
CA ARG A 149 -23.31 -2.42 17.39
C ARG A 149 -23.72 -1.35 16.38
N LEU A 150 -22.97 -1.21 15.29
CA LEU A 150 -23.23 -0.24 14.23
C LEU A 150 -24.19 -0.76 13.15
N GLY A 151 -24.59 -2.03 13.20
CA GLY A 151 -25.43 -2.65 12.16
C GLY A 151 -24.75 -2.71 10.79
N LEU A 152 -23.40 -2.78 10.76
CA LEU A 152 -22.60 -2.87 9.55
C LEU A 152 -22.29 -4.33 9.21
N ALA A 153 -22.14 -4.62 7.90
CA ALA A 153 -21.75 -5.95 7.47
C ALA A 153 -20.28 -6.23 7.82
N GLY A 154 -20.02 -7.32 8.54
CA GLY A 154 -18.69 -7.72 8.94
C GLY A 154 -17.90 -8.42 7.83
N ILE A 155 -16.57 -8.20 7.81
CA ILE A 155 -15.59 -8.99 7.06
C ILE A 155 -14.83 -9.83 8.07
N THR A 156 -14.96 -11.15 7.97
CA THR A 156 -14.22 -12.04 8.86
C THR A 156 -12.70 -11.89 8.63
N PRO A 157 -11.88 -11.86 9.69
CA PRO A 157 -10.42 -11.88 9.55
C PRO A 157 -9.90 -13.08 8.74
N MET A 158 -10.67 -14.17 8.72
CA MET A 158 -10.34 -15.37 7.92
C MET A 158 -10.31 -15.11 6.41
N ALA A 159 -10.94 -14.04 5.92
CA ALA A 159 -10.83 -13.65 4.52
C ALA A 159 -9.38 -13.34 4.12
N GLU A 160 -8.60 -12.72 5.01
CA GLU A 160 -7.17 -12.47 4.82
C GLU A 160 -6.36 -13.76 5.02
N VAL A 161 -6.60 -14.47 6.11
CA VAL A 161 -5.80 -15.64 6.51
C VAL A 161 -5.86 -16.77 5.50
N ILE A 162 -7.06 -17.15 5.05
CA ILE A 162 -7.24 -18.22 4.06
C ILE A 162 -6.51 -17.91 2.75
N MET A 163 -6.57 -16.65 2.31
CA MET A 163 -5.89 -16.23 1.10
C MET A 163 -4.36 -16.30 1.26
N ILE A 164 -3.82 -15.83 2.39
CA ILE A 164 -2.40 -15.93 2.71
C ILE A 164 -1.96 -17.40 2.72
N GLU A 165 -2.63 -18.25 3.48
CA GLU A 165 -2.27 -19.67 3.61
C GLU A 165 -2.34 -20.42 2.28
N ARG A 166 -3.37 -20.15 1.46
CA ARG A 166 -3.48 -20.71 0.10
C ARG A 166 -2.27 -20.34 -0.74
N ASP A 167 -1.94 -19.05 -0.75
CA ASP A 167 -0.86 -18.56 -1.61
C ASP A 167 0.52 -19.02 -1.14
N LEU A 168 0.75 -19.11 0.17
CA LEU A 168 1.98 -19.70 0.71
C LEU A 168 2.19 -21.15 0.27
N ARG A 169 1.13 -21.95 0.16
CA ARG A 169 1.22 -23.30 -0.40
C ARG A 169 1.51 -23.31 -1.89
N LEU A 170 0.98 -22.34 -2.64
CA LEU A 170 1.30 -22.19 -4.07
C LEU A 170 2.75 -21.71 -4.27
N VAL A 171 3.25 -20.84 -3.40
CA VAL A 171 4.68 -20.44 -3.38
C VAL A 171 5.57 -21.63 -3.09
N MET A 172 5.20 -22.49 -2.15
CA MET A 172 5.98 -23.71 -1.83
C MET A 172 6.19 -24.62 -3.04
N ILE A 173 5.19 -24.77 -3.91
CA ILE A 173 5.29 -25.63 -5.11
C ILE A 173 5.88 -24.92 -6.33
N THR A 174 5.85 -23.57 -6.38
CA THR A 174 6.36 -22.82 -7.54
C THR A 174 7.75 -22.21 -7.31
N GLY A 175 8.12 -21.95 -6.05
CA GLY A 175 9.35 -21.25 -5.69
C GLY A 175 9.38 -19.77 -6.16
N ALA A 176 8.23 -19.17 -6.45
CA ALA A 176 8.12 -17.80 -6.94
C ALA A 176 8.35 -16.79 -5.82
N ARG A 177 8.88 -15.62 -6.16
CA ARG A 177 8.93 -14.47 -5.25
C ARG A 177 7.52 -13.94 -5.05
N TYR A 178 7.10 -13.84 -3.79
CA TYR A 178 5.75 -13.45 -3.43
C TYR A 178 5.72 -12.40 -2.31
N HIS A 179 4.87 -11.41 -2.45
CA HIS A 179 4.70 -10.34 -1.48
C HIS A 179 3.23 -10.23 -1.05
N ILE A 180 3.03 -10.25 0.26
CA ILE A 180 1.71 -10.10 0.88
C ILE A 180 1.55 -8.62 1.25
N ALA A 181 0.65 -7.92 0.57
CA ALA A 181 0.42 -6.50 0.79
C ALA A 181 -0.55 -6.29 1.96
N HIS A 182 -0.23 -5.29 2.80
CA HIS A 182 -1.08 -4.74 3.85
C HIS A 182 -1.59 -5.76 4.88
N VAL A 183 -0.68 -6.64 5.36
CA VAL A 183 -1.06 -7.62 6.38
C VAL A 183 -1.60 -6.92 7.63
N SER A 184 -2.74 -7.40 8.13
CA SER A 184 -3.48 -6.74 9.20
C SER A 184 -3.93 -7.66 10.34
N THR A 185 -3.80 -9.00 10.20
CA THR A 185 -4.31 -9.97 11.17
C THR A 185 -3.18 -10.72 11.88
N LEU A 186 -3.40 -11.04 13.18
CA LEU A 186 -2.48 -11.87 13.97
C LEU A 186 -2.20 -13.21 13.29
N ALA A 187 -3.25 -13.93 12.88
CA ALA A 187 -3.11 -15.26 12.30
C ALA A 187 -2.40 -15.21 10.93
N GLY A 188 -2.63 -14.16 10.11
CA GLY A 188 -1.89 -13.94 8.88
C GLY A 188 -0.39 -13.72 9.12
N ILE A 189 -0.03 -12.93 10.14
CA ILE A 189 1.37 -12.71 10.54
C ILE A 189 2.02 -14.00 11.01
N GLU A 190 1.31 -14.83 11.78
CA GLU A 190 1.82 -16.14 12.21
C GLU A 190 2.08 -17.09 11.04
N ALA A 191 1.16 -17.14 10.06
CA ALA A 191 1.34 -17.93 8.84
C ALA A 191 2.58 -17.47 8.05
N ILE A 192 2.78 -16.14 7.92
CA ILE A 192 3.95 -15.56 7.23
C ILE A 192 5.24 -15.86 8.00
N ARG A 193 5.23 -15.72 9.32
CA ARG A 193 6.39 -16.05 10.17
C ARG A 193 6.83 -17.50 10.00
N HIS A 194 5.86 -18.43 9.98
CA HIS A 194 6.13 -19.83 9.71
C HIS A 194 6.70 -20.05 8.31
N ALA A 195 6.11 -19.43 7.28
CA ALA A 195 6.59 -19.55 5.90
C ALA A 195 8.05 -19.06 5.74
N LYS A 196 8.40 -17.95 6.38
CA LYS A 196 9.78 -17.44 6.41
C LYS A 196 10.73 -18.38 7.14
N ALA A 197 10.30 -18.95 8.26
CA ALA A 197 11.11 -19.89 9.05
C ALA A 197 11.47 -21.16 8.27
N ILE A 198 10.61 -21.61 7.37
CA ILE A 198 10.89 -22.76 6.45
C ILE A 198 11.56 -22.33 5.14
N GLY A 199 11.95 -21.07 4.99
CA GLY A 199 12.76 -20.58 3.88
C GLY A 199 11.99 -20.26 2.61
N LEU A 200 10.66 -20.04 2.65
CA LEU A 200 9.92 -19.61 1.46
C LEU A 200 10.34 -18.18 1.05
N PRO A 201 10.41 -17.90 -0.28
CA PRO A 201 10.77 -16.57 -0.80
C PRO A 201 9.60 -15.59 -0.71
N VAL A 202 9.17 -15.32 0.53
CA VAL A 202 8.02 -14.46 0.84
C VAL A 202 8.43 -13.22 1.62
N THR A 203 7.78 -12.12 1.32
CA THR A 203 7.88 -10.85 2.04
C THR A 203 6.49 -10.29 2.30
N CYS A 204 6.35 -9.35 3.22
CA CYS A 204 5.09 -8.66 3.44
C CYS A 204 5.29 -7.20 3.87
N ASP A 205 4.27 -6.41 3.67
CA ASP A 205 4.19 -5.08 4.23
C ASP A 205 2.95 -4.89 5.12
N THR A 206 2.92 -3.77 5.80
CA THR A 206 1.75 -3.21 6.48
C THR A 206 1.71 -1.70 6.23
N ALA A 207 0.69 -1.01 6.73
CA ALA A 207 0.56 0.43 6.60
C ALA A 207 0.22 1.10 7.96
N PRO A 208 0.48 2.42 8.13
CA PRO A 208 0.26 3.12 9.39
C PRO A 208 -1.12 2.89 10.04
N PRO A 209 -2.24 2.81 9.31
CA PRO A 209 -3.53 2.53 9.93
C PRO A 209 -3.55 1.24 10.77
N TYR A 210 -2.85 0.20 10.34
CA TYR A 210 -2.93 -1.13 10.97
C TYR A 210 -2.06 -1.27 12.24
N PHE A 211 -1.15 -0.32 12.50
CA PHE A 211 -0.43 -0.29 13.77
C PHE A 211 -0.76 0.95 14.63
N ALA A 212 -1.36 2.00 14.06
CA ALA A 212 -1.72 3.22 14.77
C ALA A 212 -3.20 3.33 15.16
N LEU A 213 -4.08 2.55 14.53
CA LEU A 213 -5.52 2.51 14.75
C LEU A 213 -6.01 1.07 14.94
N ASN A 214 -7.20 0.93 15.50
CA ASN A 214 -7.98 -0.31 15.53
C ASN A 214 -9.44 -0.02 15.12
N GLU A 215 -10.30 -1.03 15.13
CA GLU A 215 -11.70 -0.95 14.71
C GLU A 215 -12.52 0.12 15.45
N THR A 216 -12.11 0.53 16.67
CA THR A 216 -12.80 1.58 17.42
C THR A 216 -12.71 2.96 16.76
N ALA A 217 -11.72 3.18 15.87
CA ALA A 217 -11.56 4.42 15.11
C ALA A 217 -12.70 4.69 14.11
N ILE A 218 -13.55 3.68 13.83
CA ILE A 218 -14.77 3.85 13.02
C ILE A 218 -15.76 4.80 13.73
N GLY A 219 -15.78 4.80 15.09
CA GLY A 219 -16.63 5.69 15.87
C GLY A 219 -18.08 5.68 15.40
N ASP A 220 -18.65 6.85 15.18
CA ASP A 220 -20.00 7.04 14.67
C ASP A 220 -20.00 7.11 13.13
N TYR A 221 -19.71 5.98 12.47
CA TYR A 221 -19.70 5.85 11.00
C TYR A 221 -18.70 6.76 10.29
N ARG A 222 -17.51 6.94 10.84
CA ARG A 222 -16.45 7.76 10.26
C ARG A 222 -15.92 7.12 8.96
N THR A 223 -16.36 7.63 7.81
CA THR A 223 -16.02 7.09 6.50
C THR A 223 -14.53 7.15 6.18
N PHE A 224 -13.77 8.07 6.77
CA PHE A 224 -12.32 8.15 6.62
C PHE A 224 -11.58 6.98 7.33
N ALA A 225 -12.26 6.23 8.20
CA ALA A 225 -11.74 5.00 8.79
C ALA A 225 -12.18 3.72 8.03
N LYS A 226 -12.84 3.87 6.87
CA LYS A 226 -13.23 2.75 6.01
C LYS A 226 -12.08 2.39 5.07
N LEU A 227 -11.39 1.29 5.38
CA LEU A 227 -10.21 0.76 4.68
C LEU A 227 -10.44 -0.65 4.14
N SER A 228 -9.53 -1.09 3.25
CA SER A 228 -9.40 -2.49 2.81
C SER A 228 -7.90 -2.83 2.79
N PRO A 229 -7.46 -3.77 3.66
CA PRO A 229 -8.23 -4.48 4.71
C PRO A 229 -8.92 -3.53 5.70
N PRO A 230 -10.03 -3.95 6.36
CA PRO A 230 -10.64 -3.13 7.40
C PRO A 230 -9.73 -3.04 8.64
N LEU A 231 -9.89 -1.96 9.42
CA LEU A 231 -9.25 -1.85 10.72
C LEU A 231 -9.65 -3.03 11.61
N ARG A 232 -8.66 -3.70 12.19
CA ARG A 232 -8.83 -4.91 12.97
C ARG A 232 -8.96 -4.65 14.48
N SER A 233 -9.04 -5.72 15.25
CA SER A 233 -9.06 -5.67 16.70
C SER A 233 -7.77 -5.09 17.29
N GLU A 234 -7.80 -4.70 18.57
CA GLU A 234 -6.60 -4.27 19.28
C GLU A 234 -5.54 -5.38 19.39
N ALA A 235 -5.96 -6.66 19.43
CA ALA A 235 -5.05 -7.79 19.43
C ALA A 235 -4.29 -7.89 18.10
N ASP A 236 -4.98 -7.72 16.98
CA ASP A 236 -4.37 -7.69 15.66
C ASP A 236 -3.43 -6.50 15.49
N ARG A 237 -3.85 -5.29 15.93
CA ARG A 237 -2.99 -4.11 15.91
C ARG A 237 -1.67 -4.34 16.65
N ARG A 238 -1.73 -4.94 17.83
CA ARG A 238 -0.54 -5.28 18.61
C ARG A 238 0.32 -6.33 17.91
N ALA A 239 -0.31 -7.30 17.24
CA ALA A 239 0.41 -8.29 16.45
C ALA A 239 1.15 -7.68 15.26
N VAL A 240 0.57 -6.66 14.61
CA VAL A 240 1.26 -5.90 13.55
C VAL A 240 2.49 -5.20 14.11
N VAL A 241 2.38 -4.52 15.27
CA VAL A 241 3.54 -3.91 15.94
C VAL A 241 4.61 -4.96 16.27
N ALA A 242 4.21 -6.10 16.84
CA ALA A 242 5.13 -7.19 17.16
C ALA A 242 5.82 -7.75 15.90
N GLY A 243 5.07 -7.93 14.80
CA GLY A 243 5.60 -8.40 13.51
C GLY A 243 6.59 -7.41 12.87
N LEU A 244 6.39 -6.11 13.08
CA LEU A 244 7.38 -5.09 12.72
C LEU A 244 8.64 -5.19 13.59
N CYS A 245 8.50 -5.45 14.90
CA CYS A 245 9.62 -5.56 15.82
C CYS A 245 10.50 -6.79 15.59
N ASP A 246 9.88 -7.94 15.34
CA ASP A 246 10.60 -9.20 15.14
C ASP A 246 11.09 -9.44 13.70
N GLY A 247 10.74 -8.54 12.75
CA GLY A 247 11.13 -8.61 11.35
C GLY A 247 10.29 -9.55 10.51
N THR A 248 9.17 -10.05 11.01
CA THR A 248 8.20 -10.79 10.20
C THR A 248 7.60 -9.90 9.12
N ILE A 249 7.31 -8.63 9.45
CA ILE A 249 6.88 -7.60 8.50
C ILE A 249 8.11 -6.84 8.01
N ASP A 250 8.34 -6.88 6.69
CA ASP A 250 9.55 -6.39 6.06
C ASP A 250 9.54 -4.88 5.81
N ALA A 251 8.38 -4.33 5.45
CA ALA A 251 8.25 -2.95 4.99
C ALA A 251 6.99 -2.27 5.54
N ILE A 252 6.99 -0.95 5.49
CA ILE A 252 5.83 -0.11 5.78
C ILE A 252 5.47 0.62 4.49
N ALA A 253 4.29 0.33 3.94
CA ALA A 253 3.73 0.99 2.78
C ALA A 253 2.88 2.20 3.19
N SER A 254 2.67 3.13 2.26
CA SER A 254 1.78 4.28 2.52
C SER A 254 0.30 3.92 2.46
N ASP A 255 -0.06 2.88 1.73
CA ASP A 255 -1.44 2.54 1.37
C ASP A 255 -2.26 3.76 0.93
N HIS A 256 -1.61 4.62 0.13
CA HIS A 256 -2.19 5.87 -0.32
C HIS A 256 -3.26 5.59 -1.39
N ALA A 257 -4.52 5.78 -1.02
CA ALA A 257 -5.70 5.55 -1.85
C ALA A 257 -6.55 6.83 -1.88
N PRO A 258 -6.24 7.75 -2.79
CA PRO A 258 -6.93 9.03 -2.91
C PRO A 258 -8.35 8.85 -3.44
N TRP A 259 -9.30 9.57 -2.83
CA TRP A 259 -10.69 9.62 -3.24
C TRP A 259 -11.20 11.06 -3.22
N ASP A 260 -12.06 11.40 -4.18
CA ASP A 260 -12.78 12.65 -4.14
C ASP A 260 -13.68 12.74 -2.89
N GLN A 261 -14.02 13.98 -2.52
CA GLN A 261 -14.80 14.23 -1.30
C GLN A 261 -16.20 13.60 -1.37
N ASP A 262 -16.81 13.56 -2.55
CA ASP A 262 -18.17 13.03 -2.72
C ASP A 262 -18.20 11.52 -2.46
N SER A 263 -17.19 10.79 -2.91
CA SER A 263 -17.05 9.34 -2.66
C SER A 263 -16.88 9.00 -1.17
N LYS A 264 -16.36 9.93 -0.36
CA LYS A 264 -16.14 9.72 1.10
C LYS A 264 -17.24 10.34 1.97
N ARG A 265 -18.08 11.21 1.45
CA ARG A 265 -19.21 11.85 2.16
C ARG A 265 -20.52 11.05 2.09
N LEU A 266 -20.52 9.96 1.36
CA LEU A 266 -21.65 9.03 1.29
C LEU A 266 -21.89 8.37 2.67
N PRO A 267 -23.09 7.82 2.92
CA PRO A 267 -23.31 6.91 4.06
C PRO A 267 -22.24 5.83 4.10
N PHE A 268 -21.86 5.37 5.30
CA PHE A 268 -20.71 4.48 5.51
C PHE A 268 -20.72 3.26 4.57
N SER A 269 -21.89 2.61 4.39
CA SER A 269 -22.05 1.46 3.49
C SER A 269 -21.71 1.77 2.02
N SER A 270 -21.98 3.00 1.57
CA SER A 270 -21.76 3.42 0.19
C SER A 270 -20.43 4.16 -0.01
N ALA A 271 -19.75 4.57 1.07
CA ALA A 271 -18.49 5.30 0.99
C ALA A 271 -17.36 4.41 0.46
N ALA A 272 -16.44 5.01 -0.28
CA ALA A 272 -15.27 4.34 -0.82
C ALA A 272 -14.30 3.87 0.27
N TYR A 273 -13.56 2.78 0.01
CA TYR A 273 -12.49 2.28 0.88
C TYR A 273 -11.17 2.98 0.55
N GLY A 274 -10.36 3.23 1.57
CA GLY A 274 -9.01 3.77 1.41
C GLY A 274 -8.83 5.16 1.99
N ILE A 275 -7.57 5.51 2.18
CA ILE A 275 -7.11 6.76 2.79
C ILE A 275 -5.96 7.37 2.00
N VAL A 276 -5.70 8.66 2.17
CA VAL A 276 -4.42 9.25 1.78
C VAL A 276 -3.39 9.02 2.88
N GLY A 277 -2.22 8.51 2.53
CA GLY A 277 -1.18 8.08 3.47
C GLY A 277 0.21 8.68 3.22
N LEU A 278 0.50 9.27 2.06
CA LEU A 278 1.87 9.72 1.71
C LEU A 278 2.41 10.78 2.68
N GLU A 279 1.62 11.78 3.03
CA GLU A 279 2.05 12.90 3.88
C GLU A 279 2.06 12.58 5.38
N THR A 280 1.47 11.44 5.77
CA THR A 280 1.47 10.95 7.16
C THR A 280 2.34 9.71 7.37
N LEU A 281 2.94 9.16 6.32
CA LEU A 281 3.75 7.94 6.39
C LEU A 281 4.91 8.08 7.38
N LEU A 282 5.71 9.13 7.23
CA LEU A 282 6.89 9.36 8.07
C LEU A 282 6.51 9.58 9.55
N PRO A 283 5.67 10.58 9.93
CA PRO A 283 5.37 10.84 11.33
C PRO A 283 4.68 9.66 12.04
N LEU A 284 3.77 8.96 11.39
CA LEU A 284 3.12 7.79 12.00
C LEU A 284 4.08 6.60 12.15
N SER A 285 5.02 6.42 11.21
CA SER A 285 6.05 5.39 11.35
C SER A 285 7.04 5.72 12.45
N LEU A 286 7.36 7.00 12.67
CA LEU A 286 8.21 7.46 13.78
C LEU A 286 7.57 7.23 15.15
N GLU A 287 6.24 7.09 15.26
CA GLU A 287 5.58 6.67 16.50
C GLU A 287 6.13 5.33 17.02
N LEU A 288 6.56 4.41 16.14
CA LEU A 288 7.20 3.15 16.54
C LEU A 288 8.53 3.39 17.28
N HIS A 289 9.25 4.44 16.88
CA HIS A 289 10.48 4.86 17.57
C HIS A 289 10.19 5.61 18.86
N HIS A 290 9.32 6.63 18.82
CA HIS A 290 8.97 7.43 19.99
C HIS A 290 8.35 6.58 21.12
N ASN A 291 7.58 5.56 20.76
CA ASN A 291 7.04 4.57 21.71
C ASN A 291 8.03 3.45 22.09
N ARG A 292 9.29 3.52 21.65
CA ARG A 292 10.36 2.55 21.96
C ARG A 292 10.06 1.12 21.48
N HIS A 293 9.30 0.96 20.44
CA HIS A 293 9.08 -0.34 19.80
C HIS A 293 10.26 -0.70 18.89
N LEU A 294 10.82 0.28 18.17
CA LEU A 294 11.92 0.11 17.22
C LEU A 294 12.94 1.24 17.36
N GLU A 295 14.21 0.92 17.11
CA GLU A 295 15.23 1.93 16.90
C GLU A 295 14.95 2.74 15.63
N LEU A 296 15.33 4.04 15.62
CA LEU A 296 15.07 4.93 14.47
C LEU A 296 15.57 4.32 13.16
N ILE A 297 16.75 3.76 13.15
CA ILE A 297 17.33 3.16 11.93
C ILE A 297 16.50 1.98 11.42
N GLU A 298 15.88 1.21 12.31
CA GLU A 298 15.03 0.08 11.93
C GLU A 298 13.68 0.54 11.36
N VAL A 299 13.12 1.66 11.83
CA VAL A 299 11.97 2.30 11.21
C VAL A 299 12.32 2.76 9.79
N LEU A 300 13.46 3.48 9.66
CA LEU A 300 13.92 3.98 8.36
C LEU A 300 14.22 2.85 7.37
N ARG A 301 14.76 1.71 7.82
CA ARG A 301 14.98 0.53 6.95
C ARG A 301 13.69 0.03 6.32
N ARG A 302 12.58 -0.01 7.08
CA ARG A 302 11.26 -0.45 6.60
C ARG A 302 10.60 0.51 5.63
N LEU A 303 11.05 1.77 5.63
CA LEU A 303 10.56 2.81 4.72
C LEU A 303 11.45 2.98 3.48
N THR A 304 12.69 2.46 3.48
CA THR A 304 13.68 2.77 2.45
C THR A 304 14.30 1.52 1.84
N VAL A 305 15.34 0.96 2.45
CA VAL A 305 16.17 -0.10 1.87
C VAL A 305 15.39 -1.43 1.73
N ASN A 306 14.47 -1.73 2.64
CA ASN A 306 13.71 -2.97 2.58
C ASN A 306 12.74 -2.98 1.38
N PRO A 307 11.83 -1.98 1.21
CA PRO A 307 10.98 -1.94 0.02
C PRO A 307 11.79 -1.87 -1.28
N ALA A 308 12.91 -1.14 -1.31
CA ALA A 308 13.79 -1.11 -2.48
C ALA A 308 14.33 -2.51 -2.83
N ARG A 309 14.76 -3.28 -1.82
CA ARG A 309 15.26 -4.67 -2.01
C ARG A 309 14.15 -5.62 -2.48
N ILE A 310 12.95 -5.51 -1.91
CA ILE A 310 11.78 -6.31 -2.30
C ILE A 310 11.48 -6.12 -3.78
N LEU A 311 11.55 -4.88 -4.26
CA LEU A 311 11.24 -4.50 -5.63
C LEU A 311 12.43 -4.62 -6.61
N GLY A 312 13.63 -4.91 -6.11
CA GLY A 312 14.84 -4.93 -6.93
C GLY A 312 15.28 -3.56 -7.44
N LEU A 313 14.92 -2.47 -6.73
CA LEU A 313 15.27 -1.11 -7.09
C LEU A 313 16.60 -0.68 -6.46
N GLU A 314 17.44 -0.01 -7.24
CA GLU A 314 18.71 0.56 -6.75
C GLU A 314 18.50 1.94 -6.12
N VAL A 315 17.70 2.00 -5.05
CA VAL A 315 17.38 3.21 -4.27
C VAL A 315 17.43 2.91 -2.76
N GLY A 316 17.15 3.90 -1.93
CA GLY A 316 17.00 3.73 -0.47
C GLY A 316 18.31 3.62 0.31
N ARG A 317 19.46 3.97 -0.28
CA ARG A 317 20.78 3.96 0.38
C ARG A 317 21.67 5.09 -0.11
N LEU A 318 22.54 5.56 0.76
CA LEU A 318 23.55 6.57 0.49
C LEU A 318 24.85 5.89 0.06
N THR A 319 25.10 5.81 -1.23
CA THR A 319 26.30 5.19 -1.78
C THR A 319 26.87 6.11 -2.87
N PRO A 320 28.19 6.36 -2.90
CA PRO A 320 28.81 7.15 -3.97
C PRO A 320 28.47 6.62 -5.37
N GLY A 321 28.14 7.51 -6.29
CA GLY A 321 27.75 7.18 -7.66
C GLY A 321 26.23 6.91 -7.85
N MET A 322 25.46 6.78 -6.78
CA MET A 322 24.00 6.65 -6.85
C MET A 322 23.33 8.01 -7.02
N PRO A 323 22.12 8.07 -7.62
CA PRO A 323 21.31 9.28 -7.64
C PRO A 323 21.12 9.86 -6.24
N ALA A 324 21.21 11.17 -6.10
CA ALA A 324 21.02 11.87 -4.84
C ALA A 324 19.51 12.01 -4.52
N ASP A 325 18.92 10.92 -4.04
CA ASP A 325 17.54 10.86 -3.54
C ASP A 325 17.59 10.88 -2.01
N LEU A 326 17.33 12.03 -1.42
CA LEU A 326 17.60 12.31 -0.03
C LEU A 326 16.41 12.99 0.63
N ILE A 327 16.24 12.75 1.93
CA ILE A 327 15.37 13.57 2.77
C ILE A 327 16.16 14.14 3.94
N LEU A 328 15.91 15.40 4.26
CA LEU A 328 16.23 15.99 5.54
C LEU A 328 14.92 16.05 6.33
N PHE A 329 14.91 15.48 7.53
CA PHE A 329 13.73 15.49 8.39
C PHE A 329 14.14 15.75 9.83
N ASP A 330 13.23 16.36 10.59
CA ASP A 330 13.36 16.50 12.04
C ASP A 330 12.47 15.46 12.70
N PRO A 331 13.01 14.46 13.41
CA PRO A 331 12.24 13.40 14.02
C PRO A 331 11.34 13.87 15.17
N ASP A 332 11.71 14.97 15.84
CA ASP A 332 11.08 15.41 17.08
C ASP A 332 10.15 16.62 16.89
N LEU A 333 10.10 17.20 15.68
CA LEU A 333 9.28 18.37 15.38
C LEU A 333 7.81 18.06 15.63
N PRO A 334 7.15 18.68 16.63
CA PRO A 334 5.74 18.45 16.92
C PRO A 334 4.85 19.25 15.95
N TRP A 335 3.79 18.61 15.49
CA TRP A 335 2.77 19.27 14.69
C TRP A 335 1.43 18.52 14.79
N ARG A 336 0.40 19.10 14.23
CA ARG A 336 -0.93 18.49 14.14
C ARG A 336 -1.25 18.22 12.69
N VAL A 337 -1.71 17.02 12.39
CA VAL A 337 -2.16 16.67 11.05
C VAL A 337 -3.32 17.59 10.67
N ASP A 338 -3.16 18.28 9.56
CA ASP A 338 -4.13 19.19 8.97
C ASP A 338 -4.31 18.80 7.51
N THR A 339 -5.38 18.07 7.22
CA THR A 339 -5.63 17.53 5.90
C THR A 339 -5.90 18.59 4.86
N ASP A 340 -6.37 19.78 5.24
CA ASP A 340 -6.60 20.88 4.31
C ASP A 340 -5.28 21.41 3.73
N ARG A 341 -4.17 21.25 4.46
CA ARG A 341 -2.81 21.63 4.05
C ARG A 341 -2.11 20.57 3.21
N PHE A 342 -2.66 19.38 3.06
CA PHE A 342 -2.05 18.31 2.24
C PHE A 342 -1.87 18.76 0.78
N ARG A 343 -0.81 18.29 0.16
CA ARG A 343 -0.49 18.51 -1.25
C ARG A 343 -1.24 17.55 -2.18
N SER A 344 -1.68 16.40 -1.65
CA SER A 344 -2.63 15.53 -2.32
C SER A 344 -3.91 16.29 -2.66
N LYS A 345 -4.52 15.98 -3.81
CA LYS A 345 -5.86 16.50 -4.16
C LYS A 345 -6.90 16.00 -3.19
N SER A 346 -6.73 14.78 -2.71
CA SER A 346 -7.66 14.11 -1.80
C SER A 346 -7.31 14.38 -0.34
N LYS A 347 -8.34 14.43 0.52
CA LYS A 347 -8.24 14.79 1.94
C LYS A 347 -8.76 13.69 2.87
N ASN A 348 -8.94 12.47 2.37
CA ASN A 348 -9.56 11.36 3.07
C ASN A 348 -8.59 10.67 4.06
N ALA A 349 -8.10 11.39 5.06
CA ALA A 349 -7.22 10.84 6.10
C ALA A 349 -7.94 10.68 7.44
N PRO A 350 -7.84 9.50 8.10
CA PRO A 350 -8.42 9.27 9.44
C PRO A 350 -7.61 9.95 10.55
N PHE A 351 -6.46 10.52 10.24
CA PHE A 351 -5.54 11.12 11.19
C PHE A 351 -5.71 12.63 11.34
N ASP A 352 -6.68 13.24 10.66
CA ASP A 352 -6.93 14.67 10.75
C ASP A 352 -7.10 15.13 12.21
N GLY A 353 -6.42 16.22 12.58
CA GLY A 353 -6.38 16.73 13.95
C GLY A 353 -5.47 15.98 14.92
N ARG A 354 -4.86 14.84 14.52
CA ARG A 354 -3.96 14.05 15.39
C ARG A 354 -2.64 14.80 15.63
N PRO A 355 -2.20 14.94 16.89
CA PRO A 355 -0.85 15.40 17.19
C PRO A 355 0.15 14.29 16.83
N VAL A 356 1.22 14.66 16.14
CA VAL A 356 2.30 13.77 15.72
C VAL A 356 3.66 14.44 15.88
N GLN A 357 4.73 13.67 15.84
CA GLN A 357 6.11 14.15 15.83
C GLN A 357 6.84 13.63 14.61
N GLY A 358 7.72 14.46 14.07
CA GLY A 358 8.51 14.17 12.90
C GLY A 358 7.94 14.78 11.62
N HIS A 359 8.81 15.47 10.88
CA HIS A 359 8.41 16.14 9.65
C HIS A 359 9.56 16.17 8.65
N ALA A 360 9.25 15.94 7.36
CA ALA A 360 10.20 16.19 6.29
C ALA A 360 10.44 17.70 6.15
N VAL A 361 11.71 18.10 6.22
CA VAL A 361 12.15 19.50 6.07
C VAL A 361 12.51 19.79 4.62
N GLN A 362 13.18 18.84 3.97
CA GLN A 362 13.56 18.95 2.58
C GLN A 362 13.56 17.58 1.91
N THR A 363 13.07 17.52 0.69
CA THR A 363 13.11 16.31 -0.14
C THR A 363 13.86 16.62 -1.44
N VAL A 364 14.85 15.80 -1.75
CA VAL A 364 15.73 15.95 -2.91
C VAL A 364 15.61 14.69 -3.77
N VAL A 365 15.44 14.85 -5.06
CA VAL A 365 15.42 13.76 -6.06
C VAL A 365 16.36 14.13 -7.22
N ASP A 366 17.24 13.20 -7.58
CA ASP A 366 18.30 13.43 -8.57
C ASP A 366 19.10 14.72 -8.33
N GLY A 367 19.40 15.03 -7.06
CA GLY A 367 20.11 16.22 -6.64
C GLY A 367 19.30 17.53 -6.71
N ARG A 368 18.00 17.48 -7.04
CA ARG A 368 17.13 18.64 -7.09
C ARG A 368 16.19 18.67 -5.88
N THR A 369 16.11 19.80 -5.21
CA THR A 369 15.08 20.02 -4.18
C THR A 369 13.71 20.03 -4.83
N ILE A 370 12.86 19.08 -4.48
CA ILE A 370 11.47 18.97 -4.95
C ILE A 370 10.46 19.43 -3.90
N PHE A 371 10.89 19.53 -2.64
CA PHE A 371 10.14 20.09 -1.54
C PHE A 371 11.11 20.72 -0.52
N ALA A 372 10.75 21.89 -0.02
CA ALA A 372 11.33 22.53 1.15
C ALA A 372 10.20 23.09 1.99
N ARG A 373 10.21 22.80 3.29
CA ARG A 373 9.26 23.34 4.24
C ARG A 373 9.54 24.84 4.44
N GLU A 374 8.52 25.65 4.29
CA GLU A 374 8.54 27.05 4.72
C GLU A 374 8.53 27.08 6.26
N GLY A 375 9.37 27.92 6.84
CA GLY A 375 9.54 28.02 8.29
C GLY A 375 8.30 28.50 9.04
#